data_898edbe60cd99f26b1f2462360095053
#
_entry.id   898edbe60cd99f26b1f2462360095053
#
_cell.length_a   1.000
_cell.length_b   1.000
_cell.length_c   1.000
_cell.angle_alpha   90.00
_cell.angle_beta   90.00
_cell.angle_gamma   90.00
#
_symmetry.space_group_name_H-M   'P 1'
#
loop_
_entity.id
_entity.type
_entity.pdbx_description
1 polymer ?
#
loop_
_entity_poly.entity_id
_entity_poly.type
_entity_poly.pdbx_seq_one_letter_code
_entity_poly.pdbx_strand_id
1 'polypeptide(L)'
;MSKKQSTKPVRAELIEPEGSSLSVRLFYLDDLMVSVPELVKFVKSNRFTMSPEEQSQGFANVNESGKTISAEFIASFRQSVFTFEKGALKELEPIYTVKKGTVIIKLNRNFVEIRGSDRLASRLRTFLRREEIARIAPVTITRQAKDVFDGLKSLPGANITYTLFANFDSPSILFTQAEFKGNKIQNASEINLYQTRYKGNIAKFSGILPYPFSKKLMKTSVNFGSGSLSIYPIDMTEETIISTKTEIKERPRKDEPKVISPKDLRWLVAILEDNADPYPPPEE
;
A
#
# COMPACT_ATOMS: atom_id res chain seq x y z
N MET A 1 -19.30 -48.83 0.43
CA MET A 1 -17.99 -48.27 -0.04
C MET A 1 -18.17 -46.76 -0.29
N SER A 2 -17.77 -45.96 0.67
CA SER A 2 -17.93 -44.49 0.61
C SER A 2 -16.71 -43.88 -0.10
N LYS A 3 -16.95 -43.22 -1.25
CA LYS A 3 -15.91 -42.50 -1.99
C LYS A 3 -15.50 -41.25 -1.18
N LYS A 4 -14.28 -41.28 -0.59
CA LYS A 4 -13.62 -40.08 -0.07
C LYS A 4 -13.42 -39.10 -1.24
N GLN A 5 -14.17 -38.00 -1.25
CA GLN A 5 -13.87 -36.85 -2.09
C GLN A 5 -12.54 -36.24 -1.60
N SER A 6 -11.51 -36.40 -2.43
CA SER A 6 -10.23 -35.70 -2.23
C SER A 6 -10.47 -34.22 -2.52
N THR A 7 -10.60 -33.42 -1.48
CA THR A 7 -10.55 -31.96 -1.57
C THR A 7 -9.11 -31.57 -1.95
N LYS A 8 -8.91 -31.23 -3.23
CA LYS A 8 -7.65 -30.60 -3.66
C LYS A 8 -7.42 -29.34 -2.80
N PRO A 9 -6.20 -29.15 -2.26
CA PRO A 9 -5.89 -27.93 -1.53
C PRO A 9 -6.11 -26.73 -2.47
N VAL A 10 -6.95 -25.80 -2.08
CA VAL A 10 -7.13 -24.53 -2.76
C VAL A 10 -5.77 -23.84 -2.77
N ARG A 11 -5.13 -23.78 -3.94
CA ARG A 11 -3.91 -22.99 -4.12
C ARG A 11 -4.29 -21.55 -3.78
N ALA A 12 -3.66 -20.99 -2.75
CA ALA A 12 -3.80 -19.58 -2.43
C ALA A 12 -3.43 -18.79 -3.69
N GLU A 13 -4.40 -18.05 -4.25
CA GLU A 13 -4.17 -17.22 -5.43
C GLU A 13 -3.06 -16.23 -5.13
N LEU A 14 -2.00 -16.27 -5.91
CA LEU A 14 -0.90 -15.31 -5.81
C LEU A 14 -1.39 -13.95 -6.32
N ILE A 15 -0.89 -12.88 -5.72
CA ILE A 15 -1.27 -11.51 -6.08
C ILE A 15 -0.31 -11.00 -7.14
N GLU A 16 -0.83 -10.70 -8.32
CA GLU A 16 -0.11 -10.01 -9.40
C GLU A 16 -0.38 -8.52 -9.32
N PRO A 17 0.65 -7.67 -9.15
CA PRO A 17 0.48 -6.23 -9.29
C PRO A 17 0.20 -5.84 -10.75
N GLU A 18 -0.63 -4.83 -10.96
CA GLU A 18 -0.86 -4.26 -12.31
C GLU A 18 0.38 -3.53 -12.90
N GLY A 19 1.46 -3.39 -12.14
CA GLY A 19 2.66 -2.68 -12.54
C GLY A 19 3.92 -3.28 -11.93
N SER A 20 4.92 -2.43 -11.70
CA SER A 20 6.19 -2.85 -11.10
C SER A 20 6.09 -3.14 -9.60
N SER A 21 5.05 -2.66 -8.93
CA SER A 21 4.85 -2.83 -7.48
C SER A 21 3.38 -2.95 -7.12
N LEU A 22 3.10 -3.63 -6.02
CA LEU A 22 1.82 -3.60 -5.34
C LEU A 22 1.83 -2.44 -4.34
N SER A 23 0.98 -1.45 -4.57
CA SER A 23 0.73 -0.37 -3.61
C SER A 23 -0.48 -0.71 -2.75
N VAL A 24 -0.35 -0.52 -1.45
CA VAL A 24 -1.44 -0.71 -0.47
C VAL A 24 -1.56 0.53 0.38
N ARG A 25 -2.80 0.96 0.62
CA ARG A 25 -3.12 2.03 1.56
C ARG A 25 -4.11 1.54 2.59
N LEU A 26 -3.86 1.93 3.83
CA LEU A 26 -4.74 1.66 4.96
C LEU A 26 -5.49 2.93 5.35
N PHE A 27 -6.76 2.75 5.63
CA PHE A 27 -7.63 3.82 6.14
C PHE A 27 -8.35 3.30 7.38
N TYR A 28 -8.62 4.18 8.33
CA TYR A 28 -9.64 3.96 9.33
C TYR A 28 -11.01 4.05 8.69
N LEU A 29 -11.92 3.18 9.07
CA LEU A 29 -13.35 3.36 8.86
C LEU A 29 -13.83 4.32 9.97
N ASP A 30 -13.74 5.62 9.70
CA ASP A 30 -14.00 6.69 10.67
C ASP A 30 -15.46 6.71 11.10
N ASP A 31 -16.35 6.73 10.10
CA ASP A 31 -17.78 6.80 10.33
C ASP A 31 -18.49 5.94 9.27
N LEU A 32 -19.28 4.99 9.73
CA LEU A 32 -20.19 4.20 8.89
C LEU A 32 -21.59 4.81 8.98
N MET A 33 -21.99 5.59 7.98
CA MET A 33 -23.25 6.35 7.93
C MET A 33 -24.48 5.49 7.68
N VAL A 34 -24.27 4.22 7.32
CA VAL A 34 -25.29 3.24 7.02
C VAL A 34 -25.09 1.96 7.83
N SER A 35 -26.11 1.13 7.94
CA SER A 35 -25.94 -0.19 8.56
C SER A 35 -25.05 -1.12 7.73
N VAL A 36 -24.47 -2.14 8.35
CA VAL A 36 -23.61 -3.12 7.66
C VAL A 36 -24.34 -3.80 6.49
N PRO A 37 -25.62 -4.23 6.63
CA PRO A 37 -26.37 -4.78 5.49
C PRO A 37 -26.53 -3.79 4.33
N GLU A 38 -26.75 -2.51 4.63
CA GLU A 38 -26.84 -1.46 3.61
C GLU A 38 -25.51 -1.21 2.91
N LEU A 39 -24.40 -1.21 3.63
CA LEU A 39 -23.05 -1.17 3.04
C LEU A 39 -22.84 -2.35 2.07
N VAL A 40 -23.17 -3.57 2.49
CA VAL A 40 -23.06 -4.76 1.63
C VAL A 40 -23.95 -4.62 0.39
N LYS A 41 -25.19 -4.15 0.57
CA LYS A 41 -26.13 -3.89 -0.53
C LYS A 41 -25.57 -2.83 -1.46
N PHE A 42 -25.03 -1.73 -0.93
CA PHE A 42 -24.40 -0.66 -1.71
C PHE A 42 -23.26 -1.19 -2.58
N VAL A 43 -22.32 -1.94 -1.99
CA VAL A 43 -21.17 -2.50 -2.73
C VAL A 43 -21.63 -3.48 -3.81
N LYS A 44 -22.67 -4.28 -3.57
CA LYS A 44 -23.24 -5.25 -4.55
C LYS A 44 -24.04 -4.58 -5.66
N SER A 45 -24.74 -3.48 -5.38
CA SER A 45 -25.62 -2.80 -6.36
C SER A 45 -24.88 -1.78 -7.23
N ASN A 46 -23.83 -1.13 -6.70
CA ASN A 46 -23.05 -0.15 -7.45
C ASN A 46 -21.97 -0.84 -8.31
N ARG A 47 -22.42 -1.60 -9.30
CA ARG A 47 -21.53 -2.26 -10.25
C ARG A 47 -20.88 -1.25 -11.19
N PHE A 48 -19.62 -1.47 -11.49
CA PHE A 48 -18.94 -0.65 -12.50
C PHE A 48 -19.58 -0.84 -13.88
N THR A 49 -19.97 0.29 -14.46
CA THR A 49 -20.44 0.37 -15.84
C THR A 49 -19.68 1.51 -16.52
N MET A 50 -19.02 1.23 -17.63
CA MET A 50 -18.28 2.24 -18.37
C MET A 50 -19.23 3.20 -19.08
N SER A 51 -19.12 4.50 -18.81
CA SER A 51 -19.73 5.55 -19.62
C SER A 51 -18.65 6.21 -20.47
N PRO A 52 -18.83 6.40 -21.78
CA PRO A 52 -17.85 7.09 -22.61
C PRO A 52 -17.80 8.60 -22.36
N GLU A 53 -18.85 9.18 -21.79
CA GLU A 53 -19.00 10.63 -21.62
C GLU A 53 -18.66 11.10 -20.20
N GLU A 54 -18.69 10.19 -19.22
CA GLU A 54 -18.52 10.53 -17.81
C GLU A 54 -17.50 9.65 -17.11
N GLN A 55 -16.94 10.18 -16.03
CA GLN A 55 -16.08 9.40 -15.15
C GLN A 55 -16.92 8.36 -14.37
N SER A 56 -16.77 7.12 -14.76
CA SER A 56 -17.46 5.98 -14.14
C SER A 56 -16.67 5.41 -12.97
N GLN A 57 -17.39 4.85 -11.98
CA GLN A 57 -16.82 4.12 -10.85
C GLN A 57 -17.81 3.12 -10.30
N GLY A 58 -17.31 2.05 -9.68
CA GLY A 58 -18.16 1.01 -9.10
C GLY A 58 -17.37 -0.19 -8.66
N PHE A 59 -18.08 -1.24 -8.29
CA PHE A 59 -17.51 -2.46 -7.75
C PHE A 59 -17.74 -3.65 -8.67
N ALA A 60 -16.85 -4.64 -8.53
CA ALA A 60 -17.00 -5.96 -9.13
C ALA A 60 -16.51 -7.03 -8.13
N ASN A 61 -16.77 -8.30 -8.41
CA ASN A 61 -16.25 -9.45 -7.68
C ASN A 61 -16.42 -9.34 -6.15
N VAL A 62 -17.63 -8.94 -5.72
CA VAL A 62 -17.92 -8.72 -4.30
C VAL A 62 -18.03 -10.05 -3.57
N ASN A 63 -17.24 -10.20 -2.52
CA ASN A 63 -17.24 -11.36 -1.63
C ASN A 63 -17.38 -10.90 -0.18
N GLU A 64 -18.22 -11.59 0.59
CA GLU A 64 -18.48 -11.33 1.99
C GLU A 64 -18.08 -12.56 2.81
N SER A 65 -17.25 -12.38 3.81
CA SER A 65 -16.81 -13.45 4.69
C SER A 65 -16.78 -12.94 6.14
N GLY A 66 -17.79 -13.31 6.91
CA GLY A 66 -17.97 -12.85 8.29
C GLY A 66 -18.08 -11.33 8.38
N LYS A 67 -17.15 -10.69 9.08
CA LYS A 67 -17.09 -9.22 9.23
C LYS A 67 -16.16 -8.55 8.22
N THR A 68 -15.87 -9.21 7.11
CA THR A 68 -14.98 -8.68 6.06
C THR A 68 -15.71 -8.66 4.73
N ILE A 69 -15.69 -7.53 4.04
CA ILE A 69 -16.19 -7.36 2.67
C ILE A 69 -14.98 -7.13 1.78
N SER A 70 -14.82 -7.94 0.74
CA SER A 70 -13.81 -7.73 -0.29
C SER A 70 -14.47 -7.52 -1.66
N ALA A 71 -13.93 -6.59 -2.44
CA ALA A 71 -14.43 -6.29 -3.78
C ALA A 71 -13.29 -5.74 -4.64
N GLU A 72 -13.44 -5.81 -5.96
CA GLU A 72 -12.68 -4.96 -6.87
C GLU A 72 -13.36 -3.61 -6.99
N PHE A 73 -12.66 -2.53 -6.72
CA PHE A 73 -13.11 -1.18 -7.04
C PHE A 73 -12.48 -0.75 -8.36
N ILE A 74 -13.32 -0.29 -9.29
CA ILE A 74 -12.93 0.07 -10.65
C ILE A 74 -13.36 1.53 -10.87
N ALA A 75 -12.48 2.33 -11.45
CA ALA A 75 -12.79 3.72 -11.77
C ALA A 75 -12.13 4.16 -13.08
N SER A 76 -12.83 4.97 -13.85
CA SER A 76 -12.29 5.64 -15.03
C SER A 76 -11.73 7.03 -14.66
N PHE A 77 -10.65 7.41 -15.33
CA PHE A 77 -9.97 8.67 -15.11
C PHE A 77 -9.80 9.39 -16.46
N ARG A 78 -10.32 10.59 -16.54
CA ARG A 78 -10.15 11.46 -17.70
C ARG A 78 -8.69 11.91 -17.79
N GLN A 79 -8.13 11.84 -18.99
CA GLN A 79 -6.82 12.37 -19.36
C GLN A 79 -7.01 13.33 -20.52
N SER A 80 -6.64 14.60 -20.34
CA SER A 80 -6.57 15.56 -21.45
C SER A 80 -5.40 15.19 -22.33
N VAL A 81 -5.66 15.16 -23.62
CA VAL A 81 -4.67 14.91 -24.68
C VAL A 81 -4.49 16.18 -25.47
N PHE A 82 -3.26 16.57 -25.71
CA PHE A 82 -2.94 17.76 -26.51
C PHE A 82 -2.10 17.35 -27.72
N THR A 83 -2.34 18.01 -28.83
CA THR A 83 -1.48 17.97 -30.01
C THR A 83 -0.91 19.35 -30.27
N PHE A 84 0.21 19.41 -30.98
CA PHE A 84 0.83 20.67 -31.38
C PHE A 84 0.58 20.88 -32.88
N GLU A 85 -0.32 21.82 -33.20
CA GLU A 85 -0.65 22.16 -34.57
C GLU A 85 -0.36 23.65 -34.84
N LYS A 86 0.35 23.94 -35.93
CA LYS A 86 0.63 25.29 -36.39
C LYS A 86 1.21 26.24 -35.32
N GLY A 87 2.06 25.72 -34.45
CA GLY A 87 2.69 26.49 -33.37
C GLY A 87 1.84 26.71 -32.12
N ALA A 88 0.68 26.09 -32.02
CA ALA A 88 -0.20 26.17 -30.84
C ALA A 88 -0.58 24.80 -30.30
N LEU A 89 -0.78 24.71 -28.99
CA LEU A 89 -1.36 23.52 -28.32
C LEU A 89 -2.86 23.50 -28.58
N LYS A 90 -3.34 22.40 -29.13
CA LYS A 90 -4.76 22.12 -29.34
C LYS A 90 -5.18 20.92 -28.47
N GLU A 91 -6.22 21.10 -27.66
CA GLU A 91 -6.81 20.01 -26.89
C GLU A 91 -7.60 19.09 -27.83
N LEU A 92 -7.35 17.80 -27.72
CA LEU A 92 -8.09 16.73 -28.38
C LEU A 92 -9.19 16.19 -27.47
N GLU A 93 -10.01 15.28 -27.98
CA GLU A 93 -10.96 14.56 -27.16
C GLU A 93 -10.25 13.83 -26.04
N PRO A 94 -10.76 13.91 -24.80
CA PRO A 94 -10.13 13.28 -23.66
C PRO A 94 -10.19 11.77 -23.77
N ILE A 95 -9.12 11.11 -23.31
CA ILE A 95 -9.06 9.66 -23.18
C ILE A 95 -9.43 9.26 -21.75
N TYR A 96 -10.22 8.20 -21.61
CA TYR A 96 -10.54 7.63 -20.31
C TYR A 96 -9.70 6.38 -20.05
N THR A 97 -8.87 6.41 -19.00
CA THR A 97 -8.12 5.25 -18.55
C THR A 97 -8.85 4.59 -17.38
N VAL A 98 -9.07 3.29 -17.48
CA VAL A 98 -9.68 2.50 -16.41
C VAL A 98 -8.58 1.95 -15.50
N LYS A 99 -8.76 2.12 -14.19
CA LYS A 99 -7.92 1.50 -13.16
C LYS A 99 -8.80 0.68 -12.23
N LYS A 100 -8.26 -0.43 -11.76
CA LYS A 100 -8.91 -1.29 -10.77
C LYS A 100 -8.00 -1.55 -9.59
N GLY A 101 -8.59 -2.02 -8.50
CA GLY A 101 -7.84 -2.41 -7.31
C GLY A 101 -8.73 -3.15 -6.33
N THR A 102 -8.14 -3.93 -5.45
CA THR A 102 -8.88 -4.66 -4.43
C THR A 102 -9.16 -3.74 -3.24
N VAL A 103 -10.39 -3.76 -2.76
CA VAL A 103 -10.82 -3.10 -1.53
C VAL A 103 -11.22 -4.18 -0.53
N ILE A 104 -10.71 -4.08 0.70
CA ILE A 104 -11.05 -4.99 1.80
C ILE A 104 -11.50 -4.13 2.98
N ILE A 105 -12.77 -4.24 3.35
CA ILE A 105 -13.38 -3.54 4.50
C ILE A 105 -13.43 -4.53 5.66
N LYS A 106 -12.70 -4.23 6.73
CA LYS A 106 -12.58 -5.05 7.96
C LYS A 106 -13.41 -4.42 9.07
N LEU A 107 -14.69 -4.76 9.15
CA LEU A 107 -15.65 -4.16 10.08
C LEU A 107 -15.33 -4.40 11.56
N ASN A 108 -14.67 -5.53 11.87
CA ASN A 108 -14.28 -5.87 13.24
C ASN A 108 -13.05 -5.11 13.74
N ARG A 109 -12.33 -4.45 12.86
CA ARG A 109 -11.11 -3.70 13.16
C ARG A 109 -11.21 -2.23 12.77
N ASN A 110 -12.31 -1.84 12.14
CA ASN A 110 -12.55 -0.51 11.58
C ASN A 110 -11.47 -0.05 10.58
N PHE A 111 -10.99 -0.98 9.74
CA PHE A 111 -10.01 -0.67 8.71
C PHE A 111 -10.56 -0.91 7.29
N VAL A 112 -10.08 -0.10 6.37
CA VAL A 112 -10.24 -0.28 4.92
C VAL A 112 -8.88 -0.39 4.28
N GLU A 113 -8.59 -1.53 3.67
CA GLU A 113 -7.37 -1.78 2.91
C GLU A 113 -7.66 -1.60 1.42
N ILE A 114 -6.86 -0.80 0.74
CA ILE A 114 -6.99 -0.56 -0.70
C ILE A 114 -5.68 -0.96 -1.37
N ARG A 115 -5.75 -1.95 -2.26
CA ARG A 115 -4.64 -2.43 -3.10
C ARG A 115 -4.78 -1.81 -4.48
N GLY A 116 -3.97 -0.81 -4.79
CA GLY A 116 -4.05 -0.08 -6.05
C GLY A 116 -3.38 1.28 -5.96
N SER A 117 -3.54 2.09 -7.02
CA SER A 117 -2.92 3.41 -7.08
C SER A 117 -3.54 4.41 -6.10
N ASP A 118 -2.76 5.43 -5.74
CA ASP A 118 -3.21 6.54 -4.89
C ASP A 118 -4.44 7.27 -5.44
N ARG A 119 -4.51 7.41 -6.77
CA ARG A 119 -5.68 8.00 -7.43
C ARG A 119 -6.93 7.17 -7.21
N LEU A 120 -6.80 5.83 -7.26
CA LEU A 120 -7.91 4.91 -7.01
C LEU A 120 -8.39 5.00 -5.55
N ALA A 121 -7.46 5.03 -4.59
CA ALA A 121 -7.77 5.18 -3.18
C ALA A 121 -8.49 6.50 -2.88
N SER A 122 -8.00 7.62 -3.45
CA SER A 122 -8.65 8.93 -3.32
C SER A 122 -10.04 8.93 -3.94
N ARG A 123 -10.22 8.26 -5.07
CA ARG A 123 -11.51 8.14 -5.74
C ARG A 123 -12.52 7.37 -4.91
N LEU A 124 -12.11 6.22 -4.33
CA LEU A 124 -12.97 5.45 -3.44
C LEU A 124 -13.41 6.27 -2.22
N ARG A 125 -12.46 6.97 -1.57
CA ARG A 125 -12.78 7.84 -0.43
C ARG A 125 -13.82 8.89 -0.77
N THR A 126 -13.66 9.56 -1.91
CA THR A 126 -14.61 10.57 -2.39
C THR A 126 -15.97 9.94 -2.72
N PHE A 127 -15.96 8.74 -3.33
CA PHE A 127 -17.18 8.01 -3.68
C PHE A 127 -17.98 7.63 -2.44
N LEU A 128 -17.36 6.96 -1.47
CA LEU A 128 -18.06 6.54 -0.24
C LEU A 128 -18.65 7.74 0.52
N ARG A 129 -17.91 8.87 0.58
CA ARG A 129 -18.39 10.09 1.23
C ARG A 129 -19.54 10.75 0.48
N ARG A 130 -19.45 10.84 -0.84
CA ARG A 130 -20.47 11.47 -1.67
C ARG A 130 -21.80 10.72 -1.64
N GLU A 131 -21.74 9.40 -1.60
CA GLU A 131 -22.91 8.52 -1.52
C GLU A 131 -23.41 8.34 -0.07
N GLU A 132 -22.82 9.09 0.88
CA GLU A 132 -23.19 9.04 2.31
C GLU A 132 -23.14 7.61 2.91
N ILE A 133 -22.17 6.81 2.47
CA ILE A 133 -21.99 5.43 2.94
C ILE A 133 -21.03 5.36 4.10
N ALA A 134 -19.85 5.99 3.95
CA ALA A 134 -18.82 5.97 4.98
C ALA A 134 -17.82 7.12 4.81
N ARG A 135 -17.23 7.53 5.92
CA ARG A 135 -16.01 8.34 5.95
C ARG A 135 -14.83 7.43 6.25
N ILE A 136 -13.76 7.58 5.48
CA ILE A 136 -12.51 6.90 5.72
C ILE A 136 -11.37 7.92 5.82
N ALA A 137 -10.51 7.76 6.83
CA ALA A 137 -9.35 8.63 7.09
C ALA A 137 -8.05 7.84 6.90
N PRO A 138 -6.97 8.43 6.37
CA PRO A 138 -5.69 7.75 6.25
C PRO A 138 -5.19 7.26 7.62
N VAL A 139 -4.67 6.04 7.67
CA VAL A 139 -3.98 5.53 8.86
C VAL A 139 -2.67 6.28 9.04
N THR A 140 -2.34 6.61 10.28
CA THR A 140 -1.01 7.08 10.68
C THR A 140 -0.39 6.11 11.69
N ILE A 141 0.94 6.06 11.72
CA ILE A 141 1.71 5.19 12.62
C ILE A 141 2.86 6.03 13.18
N THR A 142 2.52 7.11 13.88
CA THR A 142 3.54 8.05 14.38
C THR A 142 4.13 7.60 15.71
N ARG A 143 3.28 7.10 16.61
CA ARG A 143 3.69 6.69 17.96
C ARG A 143 4.56 5.45 17.97
N GLN A 144 4.21 4.47 17.15
CA GLN A 144 4.88 3.17 17.08
C GLN A 144 5.86 3.05 15.88
N ALA A 145 6.07 4.13 15.11
CA ALA A 145 6.91 4.11 13.91
C ALA A 145 8.31 3.57 14.19
N LYS A 146 8.90 3.97 15.32
CA LYS A 146 10.23 3.50 15.74
C LYS A 146 10.25 1.99 15.99
N ASP A 147 9.28 1.48 16.74
CA ASP A 147 9.25 0.07 17.13
C ASP A 147 8.99 -0.83 15.92
N VAL A 148 8.09 -0.42 15.01
CA VAL A 148 7.85 -1.11 13.73
C VAL A 148 9.11 -1.11 12.88
N PHE A 149 9.79 0.03 12.75
CA PHE A 149 11.03 0.13 11.99
C PHE A 149 12.14 -0.74 12.59
N ASP A 150 12.34 -0.68 13.92
CA ASP A 150 13.35 -1.44 14.64
C ASP A 150 13.09 -2.95 14.51
N GLY A 151 11.82 -3.38 14.59
CA GLY A 151 11.42 -4.75 14.36
C GLY A 151 11.73 -5.23 12.93
N LEU A 152 11.37 -4.44 11.92
CA LEU A 152 11.58 -4.82 10.52
C LEU A 152 13.05 -4.79 10.11
N LYS A 153 13.83 -3.80 10.57
CA LYS A 153 15.27 -3.72 10.27
C LYS A 153 16.11 -4.81 10.93
N SER A 154 15.61 -5.39 12.03
CA SER A 154 16.29 -6.47 12.76
C SER A 154 16.09 -7.86 12.14
N LEU A 155 15.19 -8.00 11.17
CA LEU A 155 14.96 -9.27 10.51
C LEU A 155 16.23 -9.76 9.79
N PRO A 156 16.59 -11.05 9.92
CA PRO A 156 17.75 -11.62 9.24
C PRO A 156 17.67 -11.43 7.71
N GLY A 157 18.66 -10.74 7.13
CA GLY A 157 18.66 -10.41 5.69
C GLY A 157 18.00 -9.07 5.34
N ALA A 158 17.46 -8.33 6.29
CA ALA A 158 16.95 -6.99 6.04
C ALA A 158 18.08 -6.02 5.67
N ASN A 159 17.81 -5.17 4.67
CA ASN A 159 18.74 -4.17 4.20
C ASN A 159 18.00 -2.86 3.94
N ILE A 160 18.06 -1.92 4.87
CA ILE A 160 17.43 -0.61 4.72
C ILE A 160 18.33 0.28 3.88
N THR A 161 17.77 0.87 2.84
CA THR A 161 18.50 1.71 1.87
C THR A 161 18.04 3.17 1.89
N TYR A 162 16.94 3.46 2.57
CA TYR A 162 16.38 4.79 2.66
C TYR A 162 15.63 4.96 3.97
N THR A 163 15.79 6.10 4.64
CA THR A 163 14.98 6.51 5.79
C THR A 163 14.78 8.02 5.78
N LEU A 164 13.55 8.45 6.02
CA LEU A 164 13.16 9.84 6.22
C LEU A 164 12.72 10.04 7.66
N PHE A 165 13.38 10.95 8.35
CA PHE A 165 12.97 11.46 9.65
C PHE A 165 12.23 12.78 9.48
N ALA A 166 11.19 12.98 10.30
CA ALA A 166 10.42 14.22 10.36
C ALA A 166 10.03 14.53 11.81
N ASN A 167 9.48 15.73 12.05
CA ASN A 167 8.94 16.13 13.33
C ASN A 167 9.94 15.97 14.48
N PHE A 168 11.08 16.67 14.38
CA PHE A 168 12.08 16.69 15.42
C PHE A 168 11.62 17.48 16.64
N ASP A 169 11.70 16.86 17.81
CA ASP A 169 11.46 17.50 19.10
C ASP A 169 12.79 17.96 19.72
N SER A 170 13.40 18.97 19.09
CA SER A 170 14.65 19.57 19.60
C SER A 170 14.75 21.02 19.16
N PRO A 171 14.85 21.98 20.12
CA PRO A 171 14.96 23.40 19.83
C PRO A 171 16.26 23.78 19.11
N SER A 172 17.28 22.90 19.10
CA SER A 172 18.55 23.13 18.43
C SER A 172 18.53 22.73 16.94
N ILE A 173 17.44 22.16 16.42
CA ILE A 173 17.34 21.72 15.04
C ILE A 173 16.55 22.75 14.23
N LEU A 174 17.18 23.28 13.18
CA LEU A 174 16.59 24.25 12.27
C LEU A 174 15.91 23.62 11.05
N PHE A 175 16.00 22.31 10.87
CA PHE A 175 15.38 21.59 9.75
C PHE A 175 14.24 20.70 10.22
N THR A 176 13.23 20.56 9.39
CA THR A 176 12.01 19.80 9.69
C THR A 176 12.09 18.33 9.27
N GLN A 177 13.05 17.98 8.41
CA GLN A 177 13.23 16.63 7.87
C GLN A 177 14.71 16.31 7.67
N ALA A 178 15.07 15.03 7.83
CA ALA A 178 16.40 14.49 7.50
C ALA A 178 16.25 13.21 6.69
N GLU A 179 16.97 13.12 5.59
CA GLU A 179 16.92 12.02 4.65
C GLU A 179 18.25 11.29 4.60
N PHE A 180 18.22 9.97 4.74
CA PHE A 180 19.36 9.10 4.65
C PHE A 180 19.19 8.12 3.50
N LYS A 181 20.22 8.01 2.64
CA LYS A 181 20.29 7.10 1.51
C LYS A 181 21.61 6.35 1.51
N GLY A 182 21.58 5.06 1.25
CA GLY A 182 22.79 4.24 1.17
C GLY A 182 22.46 2.76 1.25
N ASN A 183 23.49 1.96 1.43
CA ASN A 183 23.36 0.52 1.63
C ASN A 183 23.53 0.19 3.11
N LYS A 184 22.62 -0.63 3.66
CA LYS A 184 22.61 -1.04 5.08
C LYS A 184 22.70 0.16 6.05
N ILE A 185 21.94 1.22 5.73
CA ILE A 185 21.96 2.46 6.54
C ILE A 185 21.42 2.24 7.95
N GLN A 186 20.66 1.14 8.20
CA GLN A 186 20.21 0.78 9.55
C GLN A 186 21.33 0.60 10.56
N ASN A 187 22.58 0.39 10.11
CA ASN A 187 23.77 0.22 10.95
C ASN A 187 24.53 1.54 11.15
N ALA A 188 24.09 2.63 10.50
CA ALA A 188 24.73 3.92 10.63
C ALA A 188 24.46 4.53 12.01
N SER A 189 25.52 5.06 12.65
CA SER A 189 25.42 5.73 13.96
C SER A 189 24.51 6.96 13.92
N GLU A 190 24.45 7.63 12.76
CA GLU A 190 23.62 8.79 12.50
C GLU A 190 22.13 8.47 12.65
N ILE A 191 21.68 7.31 12.18
CA ILE A 191 20.27 6.86 12.35
C ILE A 191 19.91 6.83 13.84
N ASN A 192 20.77 6.22 14.67
CA ASN A 192 20.54 6.18 16.11
C ASN A 192 20.57 7.57 16.74
N LEU A 193 21.49 8.45 16.28
CA LEU A 193 21.59 9.82 16.76
C LEU A 193 20.28 10.59 16.50
N TYR A 194 19.72 10.47 15.29
CA TYR A 194 18.47 11.15 14.93
C TYR A 194 17.27 10.59 15.68
N GLN A 195 17.25 9.29 15.97
CA GLN A 195 16.19 8.67 16.78
C GLN A 195 16.27 9.04 18.26
N THR A 196 17.48 9.05 18.84
CA THR A 196 17.65 9.15 20.29
C THR A 196 17.88 10.59 20.77
N ARG A 197 18.83 11.29 20.15
CA ARG A 197 19.21 12.63 20.57
C ARG A 197 18.28 13.71 20.06
N TYR A 198 17.87 13.60 18.80
CA TYR A 198 17.01 14.60 18.16
C TYR A 198 15.54 14.24 18.17
N LYS A 199 15.19 13.06 18.69
CA LYS A 199 13.80 12.56 18.81
C LYS A 199 13.01 12.66 17.50
N GLY A 200 13.67 12.50 16.37
CA GLY A 200 13.03 12.53 15.07
C GLY A 200 12.17 11.28 14.87
N ASN A 201 10.96 11.48 14.41
CA ASN A 201 10.06 10.40 14.06
C ASN A 201 10.39 9.85 12.67
N ILE A 202 10.41 8.52 12.51
CA ILE A 202 10.56 7.90 11.21
C ILE A 202 9.26 8.06 10.43
N ALA A 203 9.28 8.92 9.41
CA ALA A 203 8.12 9.15 8.56
C ALA A 203 8.01 8.12 7.43
N LYS A 204 9.16 7.66 6.91
CA LYS A 204 9.20 6.70 5.80
C LYS A 204 10.52 5.93 5.81
N PHE A 205 10.46 4.68 5.37
CA PHE A 205 11.67 3.94 5.02
C PHE A 205 11.46 3.11 3.75
N SER A 206 12.57 2.70 3.13
CA SER A 206 12.58 1.72 2.05
C SER A 206 13.80 0.83 2.17
N GLY A 207 13.66 -0.42 1.78
CA GLY A 207 14.74 -1.39 1.86
C GLY A 207 14.32 -2.73 1.30
N ILE A 208 15.19 -3.70 1.43
CA ILE A 208 14.92 -5.10 1.14
C ILE A 208 14.52 -5.75 2.44
N LEU A 209 13.35 -6.39 2.48
CA LEU A 209 12.85 -7.12 3.64
C LEU A 209 12.70 -8.61 3.32
N PRO A 210 13.03 -9.49 4.27
CA PRO A 210 12.74 -10.92 4.16
C PRO A 210 11.26 -11.18 4.48
N TYR A 211 10.59 -11.88 3.59
CA TYR A 211 9.18 -12.24 3.75
C TYR A 211 9.06 -13.65 4.32
N PRO A 212 8.36 -13.82 5.45
CA PRO A 212 8.46 -15.06 6.25
C PRO A 212 7.83 -16.29 5.59
N PHE A 213 6.81 -16.11 4.74
CA PHE A 213 6.08 -17.23 4.15
C PHE A 213 6.64 -17.66 2.80
N SER A 214 6.96 -16.72 1.90
CA SER A 214 7.58 -17.02 0.60
C SER A 214 9.09 -17.25 0.68
N LYS A 215 9.74 -16.83 1.78
CA LYS A 215 11.20 -16.80 1.94
C LYS A 215 11.94 -15.91 0.94
N LYS A 216 11.21 -15.01 0.26
CA LYS A 216 11.76 -14.06 -0.71
C LYS A 216 12.28 -12.82 -0.01
N LEU A 217 13.31 -12.22 -0.61
CA LEU A 217 13.80 -10.89 -0.27
C LEU A 217 13.18 -9.89 -1.24
N MET A 218 12.26 -9.04 -0.79
CA MET A 218 11.58 -8.10 -1.68
C MET A 218 11.81 -6.66 -1.25
N LYS A 219 12.02 -5.78 -2.24
CA LYS A 219 12.10 -4.35 -1.96
C LYS A 219 10.75 -3.83 -1.49
N THR A 220 10.76 -3.17 -0.35
CA THR A 220 9.56 -2.66 0.31
C THR A 220 9.76 -1.20 0.69
N SER A 221 8.73 -0.40 0.54
CA SER A 221 8.67 0.98 1.03
C SER A 221 7.46 1.14 1.94
N VAL A 222 7.65 1.71 3.11
CA VAL A 222 6.59 1.99 4.09
C VAL A 222 6.58 3.48 4.40
N ASN A 223 5.41 4.08 4.36
CA ASN A 223 5.18 5.47 4.78
C ASN A 223 4.25 5.47 5.98
N PHE A 224 4.78 5.80 7.14
CA PHE A 224 4.07 5.79 8.39
C PHE A 224 3.07 6.96 8.52
N GLY A 225 3.39 8.11 7.91
CA GLY A 225 2.50 9.28 7.92
C GLY A 225 1.22 9.13 7.10
N SER A 226 1.13 8.11 6.25
CA SER A 226 -0.04 7.86 5.40
C SER A 226 -0.53 6.41 5.41
N GLY A 227 -0.01 5.57 6.31
CA GLY A 227 -0.37 4.15 6.39
C GLY A 227 -0.25 3.42 5.05
N SER A 228 0.75 3.78 4.25
CA SER A 228 0.89 3.20 2.91
C SER A 228 2.16 2.38 2.78
N LEU A 229 2.08 1.34 1.97
CA LEU A 229 3.23 0.51 1.63
C LEU A 229 3.26 0.19 0.13
N SER A 230 4.45 -0.08 -0.37
CA SER A 230 4.67 -0.58 -1.73
C SER A 230 5.63 -1.75 -1.69
N ILE A 231 5.26 -2.86 -2.32
CA ILE A 231 6.08 -4.07 -2.43
C ILE A 231 6.42 -4.28 -3.90
N TYR A 232 7.71 -4.42 -4.19
CA TYR A 232 8.21 -4.76 -5.52
C TYR A 232 8.49 -6.27 -5.53
N PRO A 233 7.69 -7.06 -6.27
CA PRO A 233 7.71 -8.52 -6.19
C PRO A 233 8.85 -9.15 -7.01
N ILE A 234 10.03 -8.62 -6.84
CA ILE A 234 11.28 -9.16 -7.41
C ILE A 234 12.07 -9.75 -6.25
N ASP A 235 12.45 -11.03 -6.38
CA ASP A 235 13.31 -11.65 -5.40
C ASP A 235 14.73 -11.07 -5.53
N MET A 236 15.16 -10.37 -4.49
CA MET A 236 16.47 -9.74 -4.41
C MET A 236 17.43 -10.69 -3.67
N THR A 237 17.93 -11.70 -4.37
CA THR A 237 18.95 -12.59 -3.82
C THR A 237 20.23 -11.81 -3.49
N GLU A 238 21.09 -12.35 -2.60
CA GLU A 238 22.38 -11.71 -2.26
C GLU A 238 23.24 -11.45 -3.49
N GLU A 239 23.18 -12.33 -4.50
CA GLU A 239 23.86 -12.16 -5.78
C GLU A 239 23.37 -10.92 -6.54
N THR A 240 22.06 -10.66 -6.53
CA THR A 240 21.46 -9.47 -7.16
C THR A 240 21.89 -8.18 -6.43
N ILE A 241 22.10 -8.23 -5.12
CA ILE A 241 22.52 -7.09 -4.29
C ILE A 241 24.00 -6.76 -4.55
N ILE A 242 24.84 -7.77 -4.75
CA ILE A 242 26.27 -7.61 -5.03
C ILE A 242 26.51 -7.09 -6.46
N SER A 243 25.72 -7.56 -7.43
CA SER A 243 25.87 -7.17 -8.85
C SER A 243 25.56 -5.70 -9.12
N THR A 244 24.80 -5.03 -8.25
CA THR A 244 24.58 -3.57 -8.36
C THR A 244 25.80 -2.72 -8.00
N LYS A 245 26.85 -3.30 -7.40
CA LYS A 245 28.13 -2.62 -7.11
C LYS A 245 29.20 -2.76 -8.19
N THR A 246 29.07 -3.74 -9.05
CA THR A 246 29.94 -3.98 -10.19
C THR A 246 29.06 -3.97 -11.44
N GLU A 247 29.38 -3.20 -12.44
CA GLU A 247 28.59 -2.94 -13.67
C GLU A 247 28.23 -4.19 -14.53
N ILE A 248 27.91 -5.30 -13.93
CA ILE A 248 27.35 -6.47 -14.59
C ILE A 248 25.84 -6.35 -14.51
N LYS A 249 25.25 -5.77 -15.53
CA LYS A 249 23.81 -5.75 -15.82
C LYS A 249 23.29 -7.15 -16.16
N GLU A 250 23.28 -8.06 -15.22
CA GLU A 250 22.39 -9.20 -15.31
C GLU A 250 20.97 -8.71 -15.01
N ARG A 251 20.20 -8.54 -16.08
CA ARG A 251 18.79 -8.24 -15.98
C ARG A 251 18.13 -9.41 -15.24
N PRO A 252 17.28 -9.16 -14.23
CA PRO A 252 16.50 -10.23 -13.59
C PRO A 252 15.83 -11.05 -14.70
N ARG A 253 15.85 -12.38 -14.57
CA ARG A 253 15.23 -13.30 -15.55
C ARG A 253 13.83 -12.78 -15.87
N LYS A 254 13.60 -12.47 -17.14
CA LYS A 254 12.36 -11.87 -17.64
C LYS A 254 11.11 -12.70 -17.37
N ASP A 255 11.25 -13.94 -16.93
CA ASP A 255 10.23 -14.99 -16.93
C ASP A 255 9.74 -15.38 -15.52
N GLU A 256 10.27 -14.83 -14.43
CA GLU A 256 9.70 -15.11 -13.13
C GLU A 256 8.43 -14.27 -12.90
N PRO A 257 7.32 -14.93 -12.56
CA PRO A 257 6.07 -14.22 -12.29
C PRO A 257 6.27 -13.27 -11.10
N LYS A 258 6.00 -12.00 -11.34
CA LYS A 258 6.07 -10.94 -10.32
C LYS A 258 4.87 -11.04 -9.39
N VAL A 259 4.91 -12.00 -8.47
CA VAL A 259 3.78 -12.33 -7.62
C VAL A 259 4.13 -12.21 -6.13
N ILE A 260 3.14 -11.82 -5.34
CA ILE A 260 3.24 -11.68 -3.89
C ILE A 260 2.34 -12.73 -3.25
N SER A 261 2.87 -13.43 -2.25
CA SER A 261 2.07 -14.33 -1.43
C SER A 261 1.03 -13.55 -0.62
N PRO A 262 -0.26 -13.93 -0.65
CA PRO A 262 -1.27 -13.30 0.19
C PRO A 262 -0.94 -13.35 1.69
N LYS A 263 -0.22 -14.37 2.13
CA LYS A 263 0.21 -14.50 3.52
C LYS A 263 1.28 -13.47 3.88
N ASP A 264 2.24 -13.24 2.98
CA ASP A 264 3.29 -12.24 3.16
C ASP A 264 2.70 -10.82 3.20
N LEU A 265 1.79 -10.53 2.26
CA LEU A 265 1.10 -9.24 2.27
C LEU A 265 0.30 -9.03 3.56
N ARG A 266 -0.47 -10.04 3.98
CA ARG A 266 -1.26 -9.98 5.22
C ARG A 266 -0.38 -9.79 6.45
N TRP A 267 0.78 -10.44 6.51
CA TRP A 267 1.75 -10.25 7.59
C TRP A 267 2.20 -8.80 7.71
N LEU A 268 2.61 -8.18 6.62
CA LEU A 268 3.08 -6.79 6.64
C LEU A 268 1.94 -5.80 6.93
N VAL A 269 0.77 -6.01 6.33
CA VAL A 269 -0.43 -5.20 6.60
C VAL A 269 -0.84 -5.31 8.06
N ALA A 270 -0.81 -6.51 8.65
CA ALA A 270 -1.15 -6.71 10.06
C ALA A 270 -0.21 -5.94 11.00
N ILE A 271 1.10 -5.92 10.70
CA ILE A 271 2.06 -5.12 11.48
C ILE A 271 1.65 -3.64 11.45
N LEU A 272 1.24 -3.09 10.31
CA LEU A 272 0.83 -1.69 10.23
C LEU A 272 -0.51 -1.43 10.94
N GLU A 273 -1.47 -2.33 10.80
CA GLU A 273 -2.77 -2.22 11.48
C GLU A 273 -2.65 -2.31 13.01
N ASP A 274 -1.80 -3.23 13.51
CA ASP A 274 -1.61 -3.45 14.94
C ASP A 274 -0.86 -2.30 15.63
N ASN A 275 -0.13 -1.49 14.85
CA ASN A 275 0.65 -0.35 15.34
C ASN A 275 0.07 1.00 14.86
N ALA A 276 -1.14 1.01 14.32
CA ALA A 276 -1.82 2.23 13.90
C ALA A 276 -2.11 3.14 15.11
N ASP A 277 -1.96 4.44 14.92
CA ASP A 277 -2.30 5.42 15.96
C ASP A 277 -3.80 5.34 16.31
N PRO A 278 -4.22 5.62 17.53
CA PRO A 278 -5.65 5.67 17.86
C PRO A 278 -6.41 6.65 16.98
N TYR A 279 -7.64 6.28 16.57
CA TYR A 279 -8.50 7.14 15.78
C TYR A 279 -9.91 7.20 16.39
N PRO A 280 -10.54 8.37 16.55
CA PRO A 280 -9.94 9.71 16.35
C PRO A 280 -8.73 9.93 17.27
N PRO A 281 -7.80 10.84 16.91
CA PRO A 281 -6.71 11.17 17.81
C PRO A 281 -7.27 11.65 19.14
N PRO A 282 -6.65 11.31 20.28
CA PRO A 282 -7.11 11.81 21.57
C PRO A 282 -7.10 13.34 21.56
N GLU A 283 -8.13 13.96 22.12
CA GLU A 283 -8.16 15.40 22.33
C GLU A 283 -6.96 15.80 23.21
N GLU A 284 -6.16 16.77 22.74
CA GLU A 284 -5.00 17.31 23.49
C GLU A 284 -5.43 18.19 24.65
#